data_f945b28c385afbca31332f579c33e7bc
#
_entry.id   f945b28c385afbca31332f579c33e7bc
#
_cell.length_a   1.000
_cell.length_b   1.000
_cell.length_c   1.000
_cell.angle_alpha   90.00
_cell.angle_beta   90.00
_cell.angle_gamma   90.00
#
_symmetry.space_group_name_H-M   'P 1'
#
loop_
_entity.id
_entity.type
_entity.pdbx_description
1 polymer ?
#
loop_
_entity_poly.entity_id
_entity_poly.type
_entity_poly.pdbx_seq_one_letter_code
_entity_poly.pdbx_strand_id
1 'polypeptide(L)'
;MRKGLFLIVSLLAVASVFILAACSSSEAGPNTVSQGISQEDSQEIARQYVINDPTFQFDGMMETLALSSTTTLKCPYCWEFAYRFDCRQAGYGNRTGFMLAQVITPHTARIIVQDGEVTSAVMDGNWDMMGQKTIGNNTT
;
A
#
# COMPACT_ATOMS: atom_id res chain seq x y z
N MET A 1 -21.66 -22.43 81.01
CA MET A 1 -23.05 -22.96 80.84
C MET A 1 -23.49 -22.81 79.40
N ARG A 2 -23.76 -23.97 78.81
CA ARG A 2 -24.77 -24.26 77.77
C ARG A 2 -24.70 -23.45 76.48
N LYS A 3 -24.24 -24.10 75.46
CA LYS A 3 -25.02 -24.90 74.45
C LYS A 3 -25.69 -24.07 73.39
N GLY A 4 -25.35 -24.38 72.22
CA GLY A 4 -26.19 -24.12 71.04
C GLY A 4 -25.47 -24.30 69.70
N LEU A 5 -25.19 -25.54 69.43
CA LEU A 5 -24.95 -26.13 68.13
C LEU A 5 -26.20 -26.00 67.30
N PHE A 6 -26.13 -25.37 66.14
CA PHE A 6 -26.99 -25.71 64.97
C PHE A 6 -26.25 -25.46 63.68
N LEU A 7 -25.86 -26.58 63.14
CA LEU A 7 -25.58 -26.74 61.68
C LEU A 7 -26.83 -26.38 60.89
N ILE A 8 -26.72 -25.46 59.99
CA ILE A 8 -27.54 -25.42 58.78
C ILE A 8 -26.64 -25.33 57.59
N VAL A 9 -26.49 -26.49 56.98
CA VAL A 9 -25.98 -26.66 55.63
C VAL A 9 -27.01 -26.04 54.70
N SER A 10 -26.69 -24.91 54.09
CA SER A 10 -27.47 -24.40 52.95
C SER A 10 -26.61 -24.43 51.74
N LEU A 11 -26.87 -25.47 50.99
CA LEU A 11 -26.35 -25.71 49.63
C LEU A 11 -27.00 -24.69 48.70
N LEU A 12 -26.30 -23.63 48.35
CA LEU A 12 -26.70 -22.74 47.26
C LEU A 12 -25.78 -22.96 46.08
N ALA A 13 -26.33 -23.71 45.14
CA ALA A 13 -25.76 -23.89 43.81
C ALA A 13 -25.70 -22.53 43.12
N VAL A 14 -24.50 -21.98 42.96
CA VAL A 14 -24.26 -20.85 42.10
C VAL A 14 -24.17 -21.40 40.69
N ALA A 15 -25.24 -21.26 39.93
CA ALA A 15 -25.26 -21.52 38.52
C ALA A 15 -24.37 -20.48 37.82
N SER A 16 -23.15 -20.85 37.52
CA SER A 16 -22.28 -20.07 36.64
C SER A 16 -22.85 -20.08 35.21
N VAL A 17 -23.51 -19.00 34.84
CA VAL A 17 -23.88 -18.76 33.45
C VAL A 17 -22.60 -18.43 32.69
N PHE A 18 -22.03 -19.44 32.05
CA PHE A 18 -21.03 -19.23 30.99
C PHE A 18 -21.70 -18.62 29.80
N ILE A 19 -21.57 -17.31 29.63
CA ILE A 19 -21.84 -16.65 28.39
C ILE A 19 -20.71 -17.04 27.45
N LEU A 20 -20.94 -18.04 26.62
CA LEU A 20 -20.14 -18.33 25.45
C LEU A 20 -20.38 -17.20 24.45
N ALA A 21 -19.46 -16.23 24.45
CA ALA A 21 -19.33 -15.35 23.32
C ALA A 21 -18.90 -16.19 22.12
N ALA A 22 -19.84 -16.55 21.28
CA ALA A 22 -19.57 -17.13 19.98
C ALA A 22 -18.87 -16.06 19.16
N CYS A 23 -17.53 -16.09 19.09
CA CYS A 23 -16.79 -15.52 17.99
C CYS A 23 -17.24 -16.26 16.74
N SER A 24 -18.09 -15.63 15.94
CA SER A 24 -18.35 -16.07 14.59
C SER A 24 -17.06 -15.89 13.79
N SER A 25 -16.21 -16.90 13.82
CA SER A 25 -15.19 -17.09 12.80
C SER A 25 -15.95 -17.37 11.52
N SER A 26 -16.03 -16.39 10.64
CA SER A 26 -16.39 -16.63 9.25
C SER A 26 -15.31 -17.52 8.67
N GLU A 27 -15.53 -18.82 8.74
CA GLU A 27 -14.80 -19.77 7.91
C GLU A 27 -15.18 -19.50 6.46
N ALA A 28 -14.34 -18.69 5.79
CA ALA A 28 -14.32 -18.67 4.33
C ALA A 28 -13.90 -20.06 3.89
N GLY A 29 -14.86 -20.83 3.39
CA GLY A 29 -14.61 -22.12 2.76
C GLY A 29 -13.57 -22.00 1.64
N PRO A 30 -12.90 -23.11 1.27
CA PRO A 30 -11.88 -23.08 0.24
C PRO A 30 -12.50 -22.99 -1.15
N ASN A 31 -13.01 -21.82 -1.50
CA ASN A 31 -13.20 -21.47 -2.89
C ASN A 31 -11.92 -20.77 -3.35
N THR A 32 -10.96 -21.57 -3.77
CA THR A 32 -9.81 -21.12 -4.55
C THR A 32 -10.29 -20.78 -5.97
N VAL A 33 -11.10 -19.74 -6.07
CA VAL A 33 -11.15 -18.97 -7.29
C VAL A 33 -9.87 -18.15 -7.21
N SER A 34 -8.99 -18.29 -8.16
CA SER A 34 -7.90 -17.35 -8.41
C SER A 34 -8.56 -16.00 -8.67
N GLN A 35 -8.92 -15.30 -7.60
CA GLN A 35 -9.29 -13.90 -7.71
C GLN A 35 -7.99 -13.19 -7.98
N GLY A 36 -7.83 -12.71 -9.21
CA GLY A 36 -6.76 -11.80 -9.53
C GLY A 36 -6.77 -10.63 -8.56
N ILE A 37 -5.61 -10.01 -8.39
CA ILE A 37 -5.43 -8.88 -7.49
C ILE A 37 -6.47 -7.78 -7.77
N SER A 38 -6.95 -7.10 -6.74
CA SER A 38 -7.88 -5.98 -6.88
C SER A 38 -7.19 -4.73 -7.44
N GLN A 39 -8.01 -3.80 -7.96
CA GLN A 39 -7.50 -2.49 -8.38
C GLN A 39 -6.91 -1.71 -7.20
N GLU A 40 -7.55 -1.79 -6.03
CA GLU A 40 -7.12 -1.12 -4.80
C GLU A 40 -5.77 -1.64 -4.32
N ASP A 41 -5.57 -2.96 -4.32
CA ASP A 41 -4.29 -3.57 -3.94
C ASP A 41 -3.20 -3.19 -4.95
N SER A 42 -3.53 -3.19 -6.24
CA SER A 42 -2.62 -2.76 -7.31
C SER A 42 -2.25 -1.28 -7.19
N GLN A 43 -3.20 -0.44 -6.78
CA GLN A 43 -2.95 0.98 -6.52
C GLN A 43 -1.98 1.19 -5.36
N GLU A 44 -2.11 0.41 -4.29
CA GLU A 44 -1.17 0.50 -3.17
C GLU A 44 0.22 0.01 -3.56
N ILE A 45 0.32 -1.05 -4.37
CA ILE A 45 1.60 -1.49 -4.96
C ILE A 45 2.24 -0.35 -5.75
N ALA A 46 1.48 0.31 -6.63
CA ALA A 46 1.98 1.43 -7.41
C ALA A 46 2.42 2.61 -6.52
N ARG A 47 1.64 2.91 -5.48
CA ARG A 47 1.98 3.97 -4.51
C ARG A 47 3.29 3.66 -3.79
N GLN A 48 3.44 2.44 -3.29
CA GLN A 48 4.66 2.02 -2.61
C GLN A 48 5.87 2.04 -3.55
N TYR A 49 5.66 1.69 -4.83
CA TYR A 49 6.71 1.79 -5.83
C TYR A 49 7.23 3.21 -5.98
N VAL A 50 6.33 4.20 -6.07
CA VAL A 50 6.72 5.63 -6.15
C VAL A 50 7.47 6.09 -4.89
N ILE A 51 6.98 5.73 -3.70
CA ILE A 51 7.60 6.12 -2.43
C ILE A 51 9.00 5.53 -2.29
N ASN A 52 9.23 4.33 -2.80
CA ASN A 52 10.50 3.63 -2.73
C ASN A 52 11.45 3.96 -3.90
N ASP A 53 11.00 4.74 -4.90
CA ASP A 53 11.87 5.18 -6.00
C ASP A 53 12.96 6.12 -5.50
N PRO A 54 14.21 5.97 -5.98
CA PRO A 54 15.33 6.82 -5.57
C PRO A 54 15.09 8.33 -5.75
N THR A 55 14.26 8.75 -6.72
CA THR A 55 13.91 10.16 -6.90
C THR A 55 13.10 10.68 -5.72
N PHE A 56 12.07 9.93 -5.33
CA PHE A 56 11.21 10.28 -4.20
C PHE A 56 11.95 10.17 -2.88
N GLN A 57 12.73 9.10 -2.70
CA GLN A 57 13.52 8.86 -1.48
C GLN A 57 14.56 9.96 -1.23
N PHE A 58 15.07 10.58 -2.27
CA PHE A 58 16.08 11.62 -2.12
C PHE A 58 15.51 12.90 -1.49
N ASP A 59 14.41 13.43 -2.02
CA ASP A 59 13.84 14.70 -1.54
C ASP A 59 12.37 14.89 -1.88
N GLY A 60 11.64 13.82 -2.18
CA GLY A 60 10.20 13.84 -2.44
C GLY A 60 9.41 14.32 -1.22
N MET A 61 8.39 15.11 -1.48
CA MET A 61 7.52 15.69 -0.46
C MET A 61 6.26 14.85 -0.31
N MET A 62 6.18 14.04 0.75
CA MET A 62 5.07 13.11 1.00
C MET A 62 3.70 13.78 1.03
N GLU A 63 3.63 15.01 1.51
CA GLU A 63 2.41 15.80 1.58
C GLU A 63 1.86 16.21 0.21
N THR A 64 2.68 16.14 -0.83
CA THR A 64 2.28 16.46 -2.20
C THR A 64 1.94 15.24 -3.02
N LEU A 65 2.22 14.02 -2.50
CA LEU A 65 1.96 12.78 -3.21
C LEU A 65 0.46 12.51 -3.33
N ALA A 66 -0.03 12.54 -4.55
CA ALA A 66 -1.44 12.32 -4.86
C ALA A 66 -1.64 11.45 -6.10
N LEU A 67 -2.61 10.55 -6.04
CA LEU A 67 -3.10 9.84 -7.23
C LEU A 67 -3.84 10.85 -8.12
N SER A 68 -3.41 11.00 -9.35
CA SER A 68 -4.02 11.92 -10.32
C SER A 68 -4.95 11.23 -11.30
N SER A 69 -4.67 9.98 -11.65
CA SER A 69 -5.58 9.18 -12.50
C SER A 69 -5.32 7.68 -12.34
N THR A 70 -6.36 6.91 -12.66
CA THR A 70 -6.32 5.45 -12.80
C THR A 70 -6.93 5.08 -14.15
N THR A 71 -6.26 4.24 -14.91
CA THR A 71 -6.71 3.76 -16.22
C THR A 71 -6.69 2.24 -16.23
N THR A 72 -7.83 1.61 -16.53
CA THR A 72 -7.90 0.16 -16.78
C THR A 72 -7.35 -0.14 -18.16
N LEU A 73 -6.40 -1.05 -18.25
CA LEU A 73 -5.80 -1.48 -19.51
C LEU A 73 -6.52 -2.70 -20.08
N LYS A 74 -6.19 -3.10 -21.32
CA LYS A 74 -6.86 -4.21 -22.01
C LYS A 74 -6.43 -5.60 -21.54
N CYS A 75 -5.33 -5.69 -20.75
CA CYS A 75 -4.88 -6.94 -20.15
C CYS A 75 -5.69 -7.27 -18.88
N PRO A 76 -5.88 -8.54 -18.51
CA PRO A 76 -6.53 -8.92 -17.26
C PRO A 76 -5.73 -8.38 -16.06
N TYR A 77 -6.43 -7.92 -15.01
CA TYR A 77 -5.84 -7.40 -13.76
C TYR A 77 -4.69 -6.40 -13.99
N CYS A 78 -4.94 -5.45 -14.89
CA CYS A 78 -3.90 -4.57 -15.41
C CYS A 78 -4.38 -3.11 -15.39
N TRP A 79 -3.66 -2.26 -14.64
CA TRP A 79 -4.00 -0.85 -14.48
C TRP A 79 -2.77 0.05 -14.61
N GLU A 80 -2.98 1.25 -15.15
CA GLU A 80 -2.02 2.34 -15.07
C GLU A 80 -2.48 3.31 -13.99
N PHE A 81 -1.60 3.62 -13.05
CA PHE A 81 -1.78 4.64 -12.03
C PHE A 81 -0.82 5.79 -12.28
N ALA A 82 -1.35 7.01 -12.30
CA ALA A 82 -0.53 8.22 -12.38
C ALA A 82 -0.50 8.92 -11.02
N TYR A 83 0.68 9.04 -10.45
CA TYR A 83 0.93 9.78 -9.21
C TYR A 83 1.65 11.08 -9.51
N ARG A 84 1.23 12.16 -8.84
CA ARG A 84 1.93 13.44 -8.86
C ARG A 84 2.53 13.70 -7.48
N PHE A 85 3.72 14.29 -7.48
CA PHE A 85 4.40 14.73 -6.27
C PHE A 85 5.43 15.80 -6.62
N ASP A 86 5.91 16.51 -5.60
CA ASP A 86 6.96 17.50 -5.75
C ASP A 86 8.24 17.02 -5.06
N CYS A 87 9.37 17.34 -5.66
CA CYS A 87 10.70 17.24 -5.07
C CYS A 87 11.26 18.63 -4.73
N ARG A 88 12.14 18.71 -3.72
CA ARG A 88 12.78 19.99 -3.33
C ARG A 88 13.86 20.44 -4.30
N GLN A 89 14.38 19.53 -5.11
CA GLN A 89 15.45 19.79 -6.07
C GLN A 89 15.13 19.15 -7.42
N ALA A 90 15.71 19.70 -8.47
CA ALA A 90 15.53 19.16 -9.82
C ALA A 90 16.28 17.83 -10.03
N GLY A 91 15.80 17.04 -11.01
CA GLY A 91 16.46 15.82 -11.49
C GLY A 91 15.83 14.53 -10.97
N TYR A 92 16.40 13.41 -11.40
CA TYR A 92 15.89 12.05 -11.15
C TYR A 92 16.90 11.17 -10.43
N GLY A 93 16.42 10.10 -9.82
CA GLY A 93 17.25 9.10 -9.16
C GLY A 93 17.97 9.59 -7.92
N ASN A 94 19.01 8.88 -7.53
CA ASN A 94 19.86 9.28 -6.41
C ASN A 94 20.85 10.36 -6.87
N ARG A 95 20.69 11.56 -6.35
CA ARG A 95 21.49 12.75 -6.72
C ARG A 95 22.52 13.14 -5.68
N THR A 96 22.85 12.22 -4.75
CA THR A 96 23.86 12.46 -3.71
C THR A 96 25.19 12.87 -4.31
N GLY A 97 25.75 13.97 -3.84
CA GLY A 97 27.04 14.49 -4.31
C GLY A 97 26.98 15.40 -5.55
N PHE A 98 25.81 15.61 -6.12
CA PHE A 98 25.63 16.58 -7.21
C PHE A 98 25.20 17.94 -6.68
N MET A 99 25.71 19.00 -7.30
CA MET A 99 25.19 20.36 -7.06
C MET A 99 23.93 20.53 -7.91
N LEU A 100 22.79 20.61 -7.23
CA LEU A 100 21.48 20.70 -7.87
C LEU A 100 20.84 22.06 -7.63
N ALA A 101 20.01 22.49 -8.58
CA ALA A 101 19.17 23.66 -8.39
C ALA A 101 18.14 23.36 -7.27
N GLN A 102 18.11 24.20 -6.26
CA GLN A 102 17.11 24.13 -5.18
C GLN A 102 15.82 24.81 -5.64
N VAL A 103 15.04 24.09 -6.43
CA VAL A 103 13.77 24.55 -6.98
C VAL A 103 12.76 23.44 -6.85
N ILE A 104 11.58 23.75 -6.30
CA ILE A 104 10.48 22.79 -6.22
C ILE A 104 10.16 22.30 -7.64
N THR A 105 10.29 21.02 -7.83
CA THR A 105 10.14 20.35 -9.13
C THR A 105 9.00 19.35 -9.08
N PRO A 106 7.90 19.60 -9.82
CA PRO A 106 6.80 18.65 -9.88
C PRO A 106 7.16 17.46 -10.78
N HIS A 107 6.76 16.28 -10.37
CA HIS A 107 6.91 15.04 -11.11
C HIS A 107 5.57 14.33 -11.29
N THR A 108 5.46 13.57 -12.37
CA THR A 108 4.34 12.66 -12.62
C THR A 108 4.89 11.27 -12.93
N ALA A 109 4.66 10.33 -12.03
CA ALA A 109 5.03 8.93 -12.21
C ALA A 109 3.83 8.13 -12.73
N ARG A 110 3.99 7.42 -13.84
CA ARG A 110 3.03 6.48 -14.42
C ARG A 110 3.51 5.08 -14.16
N ILE A 111 2.71 4.33 -13.40
CA ILE A 111 3.05 2.97 -12.97
C ILE A 111 2.01 2.02 -13.54
N ILE A 112 2.45 1.01 -14.30
CA ILE A 112 1.59 -0.08 -14.75
C ILE A 112 1.80 -1.27 -13.82
N VAL A 113 0.69 -1.72 -13.23
CA VAL A 113 0.65 -2.93 -12.41
C VAL A 113 -0.20 -3.96 -13.12
N GLN A 114 0.35 -5.14 -13.33
CA GLN A 114 -0.33 -6.30 -13.90
C GLN A 114 -0.15 -7.50 -12.96
N ASP A 115 -1.27 -8.14 -12.60
CA ASP A 115 -1.28 -9.30 -11.69
C ASP A 115 -0.48 -9.08 -10.39
N GLY A 116 -0.48 -7.83 -9.86
CA GLY A 116 0.24 -7.46 -8.64
C GLY A 116 1.72 -7.16 -8.81
N GLU A 117 2.23 -7.15 -10.03
CA GLU A 117 3.61 -6.80 -10.33
C GLU A 117 3.71 -5.48 -11.11
N VAL A 118 4.70 -4.66 -10.78
CA VAL A 118 5.00 -3.46 -11.56
C VAL A 118 5.71 -3.89 -12.85
N THR A 119 5.05 -3.69 -13.99
CA THR A 119 5.58 -4.06 -15.31
C THR A 119 6.15 -2.86 -16.07
N SER A 120 5.78 -1.65 -15.69
CA SER A 120 6.32 -0.41 -16.26
C SER A 120 6.22 0.72 -15.25
N ALA A 121 7.27 1.53 -15.17
CA ALA A 121 7.29 2.71 -14.32
C ALA A 121 8.08 3.82 -15.00
N VAL A 122 7.40 4.91 -15.36
CA VAL A 122 7.97 6.03 -16.12
C VAL A 122 7.62 7.35 -15.43
N MET A 123 8.61 8.19 -15.19
CA MET A 123 8.42 9.52 -14.62
C MET A 123 8.60 10.60 -15.69
N ASP A 124 7.65 11.54 -15.77
CA ASP A 124 7.60 12.68 -16.68
C ASP A 124 7.75 12.30 -18.18
N GLY A 125 7.49 11.03 -18.51
CA GLY A 125 7.60 10.50 -19.87
C GLY A 125 9.02 10.30 -20.40
N ASN A 126 10.06 10.61 -19.62
CA ASN A 126 11.45 10.56 -20.06
C ASN A 126 12.43 9.85 -19.11
N TRP A 127 11.98 9.45 -17.92
CA TRP A 127 12.80 8.71 -16.95
C TRP A 127 12.23 7.31 -16.71
N ASP A 128 13.01 6.29 -17.02
CA ASP A 128 12.71 4.90 -16.70
C ASP A 128 13.05 4.65 -15.21
N MET A 129 12.01 4.56 -14.39
CA MET A 129 12.18 4.34 -12.95
C MET A 129 12.67 2.93 -12.63
N MET A 130 12.39 1.93 -13.47
CA MET A 130 12.87 0.56 -13.27
C MET A 130 14.34 0.43 -13.60
N GLY A 131 14.77 1.03 -14.72
CA GLY A 131 16.15 1.02 -15.18
C GLY A 131 17.01 2.15 -14.60
N GLN A 132 16.42 3.11 -13.88
CA GLN A 132 17.07 4.30 -13.32
C GLN A 132 17.91 5.04 -14.37
N LYS A 133 17.30 5.32 -15.52
CA LYS A 133 17.97 5.96 -16.67
C LYS A 133 16.98 6.78 -17.49
N THR A 134 17.52 7.73 -18.23
CA THR A 134 16.73 8.49 -19.19
C THR A 134 16.29 7.60 -20.35
N ILE A 135 15.00 7.69 -20.71
CA ILE A 135 14.47 7.05 -21.91
C ILE A 135 14.99 7.87 -23.10
N GLY A 136 15.94 7.29 -23.84
CA GLY A 136 16.48 7.96 -25.03
C GLY A 136 15.37 8.19 -26.05
N ASN A 137 15.16 9.44 -26.45
CA ASN A 137 14.38 9.74 -27.62
C ASN A 137 15.20 9.29 -28.84
N ASN A 138 14.97 8.06 -29.32
CA ASN A 138 15.43 7.66 -30.64
C ASN A 138 14.60 8.44 -31.67
N THR A 139 14.94 9.69 -31.87
CA THR A 139 14.49 10.45 -33.03
C THR A 139 15.42 10.05 -34.18
N THR A 140 14.99 9.05 -34.94
CA THR A 140 15.50 8.79 -36.31
C THR A 140 14.65 9.53 -37.29
#